data_57fa619c80788fa8db9d5ea2c8822258
#
_entry.id   57fa619c80788fa8db9d5ea2c8822258
#
_cell.length_a   1.000
_cell.length_b   1.000
_cell.length_c   1.000
_cell.angle_alpha   90.00
_cell.angle_beta   90.00
_cell.angle_gamma   90.00
#
_symmetry.space_group_name_H-M   'P 1'
#
loop_
_entity.id
_entity.type
_entity.pdbx_description
1 polymer ?
#
loop_
_entity_poly.entity_id
_entity_poly.type
_entity_poly.pdbx_seq_one_letter_code
_entity_poly.pdbx_strand_id
1 'polypeptide(L)'
;MNKFDQPPFPSKLPAMCNAWIFLNEDEPAGTNYNSPTSAYQRLLEKGVYKANDIINLCFVDIVPTSANTIPQGDGSSFTLFFDKVTHPANGDGTVPTNQDYMQWIVRDAKAQNPAIKVCLTLLYGKQHLISQIYPDPANPDKASAEAFANNVVTYLKHYGLDGFNIDWEWNYLSDDTTQAQFKTTFSALGPKLKAAGMLLTMGPATKNHLDPETVNENFDIIAFQMYYSTGLPSEFIDYGIKPDAFAYGAKFEANGSSSPDGQGFQTADQAHAAMQAYGFKAVTTWRLNSQNYIFEQDQQLALSSLVRSG
;
A
#
# COMPACT_ATOMS: atom_id res chain seq x y z
N MET A 1 -20.88 -18.39 10.97
CA MET A 1 -21.44 -17.07 10.67
C MET A 1 -21.05 -16.75 9.23
N ASN A 2 -21.99 -16.42 8.37
CA ASN A 2 -21.67 -16.06 7.00
C ASN A 2 -20.90 -14.73 7.03
N LYS A 3 -19.83 -14.56 6.25
CA LYS A 3 -19.03 -13.31 6.22
C LYS A 3 -19.89 -12.05 5.99
N PHE A 4 -21.06 -12.21 5.40
CA PHE A 4 -21.99 -11.13 5.05
C PHE A 4 -23.07 -10.84 6.11
N ASP A 5 -23.11 -11.57 7.23
CA ASP A 5 -24.10 -11.36 8.31
C ASP A 5 -23.66 -10.30 9.34
N GLN A 6 -22.62 -9.51 9.02
CA GLN A 6 -22.16 -8.42 9.88
C GLN A 6 -22.95 -7.14 9.61
N PRO A 7 -23.32 -6.38 10.66
CA PRO A 7 -23.97 -5.09 10.45
C PRO A 7 -23.04 -4.13 9.70
N PRO A 8 -23.60 -3.19 8.90
CA PRO A 8 -22.78 -2.21 8.20
C PRO A 8 -21.96 -1.38 9.20
N PHE A 9 -20.69 -1.14 8.86
CA PHE A 9 -19.77 -0.34 9.66
C PHE A 9 -19.81 1.12 9.17
N PRO A 10 -19.98 2.10 10.07
CA PRO A 10 -20.14 3.50 9.71
C PRO A 10 -18.79 4.15 9.33
N SER A 11 -18.18 3.74 8.22
CA SER A 11 -16.99 4.40 7.68
C SER A 11 -17.31 5.85 7.28
N LYS A 12 -16.37 6.78 7.59
CA LYS A 12 -16.47 8.19 7.23
C LYS A 12 -15.71 8.54 5.93
N LEU A 13 -15.05 7.57 5.34
CA LEU A 13 -14.35 7.79 4.08
C LEU A 13 -15.34 8.19 2.97
N PRO A 14 -14.93 9.08 2.06
CA PRO A 14 -15.69 9.34 0.85
C PRO A 14 -15.68 8.13 -0.08
N ALA A 15 -16.47 8.19 -1.15
CA ALA A 15 -16.37 7.23 -2.25
C ALA A 15 -14.99 7.33 -2.90
N MET A 16 -14.20 6.26 -2.80
CA MET A 16 -12.80 6.20 -3.27
C MET A 16 -12.52 4.86 -3.92
N CYS A 17 -11.73 4.90 -4.98
CA CYS A 17 -11.23 3.70 -5.65
C CYS A 17 -9.71 3.75 -5.71
N ASN A 18 -9.05 2.83 -5.03
CA ASN A 18 -7.60 2.76 -4.89
C ASN A 18 -7.07 1.44 -5.42
N ALA A 19 -5.76 1.36 -5.70
CA ALA A 19 -5.16 0.12 -6.14
C ALA A 19 -3.68 0.02 -5.74
N TRP A 20 -3.15 -1.22 -5.75
CA TRP A 20 -1.72 -1.51 -5.68
C TRP A 20 -1.11 -1.76 -7.05
N ILE A 21 0.17 -1.41 -7.17
CA ILE A 21 1.08 -1.81 -8.25
C ILE A 21 2.31 -2.43 -7.60
N PHE A 22 2.62 -3.68 -7.96
CA PHE A 22 3.76 -4.42 -7.43
C PHE A 22 4.93 -4.34 -8.42
N LEU A 23 5.97 -3.58 -8.07
CA LEU A 23 7.06 -3.26 -9.00
C LEU A 23 8.00 -4.44 -9.30
N ASN A 24 8.03 -5.46 -8.44
CA ASN A 24 8.84 -6.67 -8.64
C ASN A 24 8.11 -7.76 -9.45
N GLU A 25 6.97 -7.43 -10.06
CA GLU A 25 6.24 -8.41 -10.86
C GLU A 25 6.97 -8.73 -12.13
N ASP A 26 6.93 -10.02 -12.50
CA ASP A 26 7.46 -10.49 -13.77
C ASP A 26 6.64 -9.93 -14.92
N GLU A 27 7.22 -9.01 -15.65
CA GLU A 27 6.67 -8.57 -16.92
C GLU A 27 6.78 -9.69 -17.96
N PRO A 28 5.93 -9.68 -18.99
CA PRO A 28 6.11 -10.59 -20.13
C PRO A 28 7.55 -10.53 -20.63
N ALA A 29 8.15 -11.70 -20.90
CA ALA A 29 9.56 -11.82 -21.25
C ALA A 29 9.98 -10.81 -22.33
N GLY A 30 11.01 -10.02 -22.04
CA GLY A 30 11.55 -9.02 -22.96
C GLY A 30 10.77 -7.70 -23.03
N THR A 31 9.77 -7.50 -22.17
CA THR A 31 9.08 -6.21 -22.03
C THR A 31 9.64 -5.41 -20.84
N ASN A 32 9.46 -4.11 -20.88
CA ASN A 32 9.76 -3.19 -19.77
C ASN A 32 8.68 -2.10 -19.70
N TYR A 33 8.84 -1.14 -18.80
CA TYR A 33 7.88 -0.04 -18.60
C TYR A 33 7.39 0.62 -19.91
N ASN A 34 8.30 0.85 -20.85
CA ASN A 34 8.03 1.56 -22.11
C ASN A 34 7.56 0.64 -23.24
N SER A 35 7.52 -0.66 -23.03
CA SER A 35 7.08 -1.61 -24.06
C SER A 35 5.59 -1.46 -24.33
N PRO A 36 5.13 -1.39 -25.59
CA PRO A 36 3.71 -1.19 -25.92
C PRO A 36 2.76 -2.23 -25.32
N THR A 37 3.27 -3.41 -25.00
CA THR A 37 2.50 -4.51 -24.40
C THR A 37 2.70 -4.62 -22.88
N SER A 38 3.34 -3.65 -22.24
CA SER A 38 3.50 -3.67 -20.78
C SER A 38 2.21 -3.29 -20.05
N ALA A 39 2.06 -3.78 -18.83
CA ALA A 39 0.97 -3.38 -17.95
C ALA A 39 0.97 -1.86 -17.72
N TYR A 40 2.15 -1.24 -17.65
CA TYR A 40 2.32 0.19 -17.38
C TYR A 40 1.85 1.08 -18.55
N GLN A 41 2.17 0.70 -19.79
CA GLN A 41 1.66 1.45 -20.95
C GLN A 41 0.15 1.34 -21.06
N ARG A 42 -0.41 0.17 -20.73
CA ARG A 42 -1.86 0.01 -20.72
C ARG A 42 -2.55 0.86 -19.63
N LEU A 43 -1.94 1.05 -18.45
CA LEU A 43 -2.44 1.98 -17.43
C LEU A 43 -2.62 3.39 -18.02
N LEU A 44 -1.66 3.84 -18.84
CA LEU A 44 -1.71 5.13 -19.54
C LEU A 44 -2.78 5.15 -20.65
N GLU A 45 -2.75 4.18 -21.54
CA GLU A 45 -3.64 4.13 -22.72
C GLU A 45 -5.12 4.04 -22.33
N LYS A 46 -5.42 3.27 -21.30
CA LYS A 46 -6.79 3.07 -20.80
C LYS A 46 -7.26 4.12 -19.80
N GLY A 47 -6.35 5.00 -19.36
CA GLY A 47 -6.68 6.05 -18.38
C GLY A 47 -6.97 5.50 -16.98
N VAL A 48 -6.33 4.39 -16.61
CA VAL A 48 -6.57 3.72 -15.32
C VAL A 48 -6.20 4.61 -14.14
N TYR A 49 -5.19 5.47 -14.28
CA TYR A 49 -4.85 6.45 -13.24
C TYR A 49 -5.98 7.45 -12.96
N LYS A 50 -6.83 7.78 -13.96
CA LYS A 50 -8.02 8.63 -13.76
C LYS A 50 -9.11 7.93 -12.95
N ALA A 51 -9.11 6.61 -12.97
CA ALA A 51 -10.05 5.77 -12.24
C ALA A 51 -9.66 5.57 -10.77
N ASN A 52 -8.46 6.03 -10.36
CA ASN A 52 -7.95 5.83 -9.01
C ASN A 52 -7.79 7.17 -8.29
N ASP A 53 -8.06 7.14 -6.98
CA ASP A 53 -7.78 8.24 -6.06
C ASP A 53 -6.41 8.05 -5.39
N ILE A 54 -6.01 6.79 -5.13
CA ILE A 54 -4.70 6.44 -4.59
C ILE A 54 -4.12 5.25 -5.36
N ILE A 55 -2.82 5.31 -5.65
CA ILE A 55 -1.98 4.18 -6.06
C ILE A 55 -0.96 3.91 -4.96
N ASN A 56 -0.91 2.67 -4.48
CA ASN A 56 0.08 2.17 -3.54
C ASN A 56 1.15 1.39 -4.32
N LEU A 57 2.39 1.85 -4.29
CA LEU A 57 3.51 1.17 -4.93
C LEU A 57 4.19 0.24 -3.93
N CYS A 58 4.36 -1.02 -4.29
CA CYS A 58 4.93 -2.07 -3.47
C CYS A 58 6.28 -2.55 -4.05
N PHE A 59 7.26 -2.91 -3.26
CA PHE A 59 7.41 -2.68 -1.82
C PHE A 59 8.69 -1.91 -1.58
N VAL A 60 8.71 -1.04 -0.58
CA VAL A 60 9.93 -0.37 -0.14
C VAL A 60 10.52 -1.07 1.08
N ASP A 61 11.82 -0.90 1.27
CA ASP A 61 12.57 -1.37 2.42
C ASP A 61 12.91 -0.24 3.39
N ILE A 62 13.22 -0.62 4.63
CA ILE A 62 13.88 0.26 5.60
C ILE A 62 15.36 -0.07 5.57
N VAL A 63 16.19 0.93 5.30
CA VAL A 63 17.65 0.77 5.23
C VAL A 63 18.36 1.84 6.06
N PRO A 64 19.60 1.59 6.53
CA PRO A 64 20.42 2.63 7.16
C PRO A 64 20.68 3.78 6.18
N THR A 65 20.71 5.02 6.69
CA THR A 65 21.14 6.19 5.90
C THR A 65 22.63 6.04 5.52
N SER A 66 22.95 6.40 4.29
CA SER A 66 24.31 6.34 3.76
C SER A 66 24.52 7.41 2.70
N ALA A 67 25.72 7.49 2.12
CA ALA A 67 26.01 8.41 1.02
C ALA A 67 25.14 8.16 -0.24
N ASN A 68 24.58 6.96 -0.38
CA ASN A 68 23.79 6.54 -1.54
C ASN A 68 22.28 6.53 -1.27
N THR A 69 21.83 7.01 -0.11
CA THR A 69 20.41 7.06 0.28
C THR A 69 19.89 8.49 0.34
N ILE A 70 18.58 8.66 0.46
CA ILE A 70 17.94 9.94 0.70
C ILE A 70 17.12 9.82 2.00
N PRO A 71 17.34 10.68 3.01
CA PRO A 71 18.47 11.62 3.11
C PRO A 71 19.81 10.89 3.24
N GLN A 72 20.87 11.53 2.79
CA GLN A 72 22.21 11.02 3.01
C GLN A 72 22.61 11.13 4.49
N GLY A 73 23.40 10.16 4.97
CA GLY A 73 23.89 10.12 6.34
C GLY A 73 25.00 9.10 6.52
N ASP A 74 25.40 8.89 7.76
CA ASP A 74 26.48 7.99 8.17
C ASP A 74 26.00 6.57 8.53
N GLY A 75 24.71 6.29 8.35
CA GLY A 75 24.11 5.02 8.72
C GLY A 75 23.64 4.93 10.18
N SER A 76 23.72 6.01 10.95
CA SER A 76 23.25 6.03 12.35
C SER A 76 21.73 6.10 12.48
N SER A 77 21.02 6.39 11.40
CA SER A 77 19.55 6.41 11.32
C SER A 77 19.06 5.64 10.10
N PHE A 78 17.75 5.52 9.95
CA PHE A 78 17.12 4.71 8.90
C PHE A 78 16.21 5.55 8.01
N THR A 79 16.04 5.10 6.76
CA THR A 79 15.20 5.72 5.75
C THR A 79 14.53 4.66 4.89
N LEU A 80 13.68 5.07 3.94
CA LEU A 80 13.09 4.19 2.93
C LEU A 80 14.06 4.02 1.75
N PHE A 81 13.93 2.89 1.07
CA PHE A 81 14.66 2.61 -0.15
C PHE A 81 13.93 1.56 -0.98
N PHE A 82 13.74 1.81 -2.29
CA PHE A 82 13.42 0.72 -3.19
C PHE A 82 14.67 -0.11 -3.45
N ASP A 83 14.50 -1.44 -3.46
CA ASP A 83 15.60 -2.33 -3.80
C ASP A 83 16.11 -2.07 -5.23
N LYS A 84 17.30 -2.62 -5.53
CA LYS A 84 17.95 -2.46 -6.84
C LYS A 84 17.51 -3.55 -7.84
N VAL A 85 16.29 -4.07 -7.72
CA VAL A 85 15.76 -4.98 -8.74
C VAL A 85 15.81 -4.26 -10.08
N THR A 86 16.43 -4.92 -11.05
CA THR A 86 16.57 -4.40 -12.40
C THR A 86 15.53 -5.04 -13.31
N HIS A 87 15.02 -4.24 -14.22
CA HIS A 87 14.08 -4.65 -15.25
C HIS A 87 14.78 -4.85 -16.61
N PRO A 88 14.11 -5.45 -17.60
CA PRO A 88 14.68 -5.58 -18.95
C PRO A 88 15.17 -4.25 -19.51
N ALA A 89 16.31 -4.28 -20.23
CA ALA A 89 16.92 -3.07 -20.76
C ALA A 89 16.00 -2.34 -21.74
N ASN A 90 16.07 -1.02 -21.72
CA ASN A 90 15.47 -0.17 -22.74
C ASN A 90 16.16 -0.36 -24.11
N GLY A 91 15.54 0.14 -25.18
CA GLY A 91 16.10 0.08 -26.52
C GLY A 91 17.45 0.81 -26.70
N ASP A 92 17.80 1.72 -25.77
CA ASP A 92 19.09 2.42 -25.72
C ASP A 92 20.15 1.69 -24.87
N GLY A 93 19.80 0.52 -24.32
CA GLY A 93 20.68 -0.31 -23.50
C GLY A 93 20.72 0.09 -22.00
N THR A 94 19.98 1.12 -21.57
CA THR A 94 19.85 1.43 -20.15
C THR A 94 19.01 0.37 -19.43
N VAL A 95 19.42 -0.02 -18.22
CA VAL A 95 18.73 -1.02 -17.39
C VAL A 95 18.00 -0.29 -16.26
N PRO A 96 16.66 -0.17 -16.33
CA PRO A 96 15.90 0.51 -15.29
C PRO A 96 15.81 -0.31 -14.01
N THR A 97 15.59 0.39 -12.90
CA THR A 97 15.39 -0.17 -11.57
C THR A 97 13.97 0.09 -11.08
N ASN A 98 13.58 -0.54 -9.98
CA ASN A 98 12.31 -0.22 -9.28
C ASN A 98 12.18 1.26 -8.96
N GLN A 99 13.29 1.93 -8.62
CA GLN A 99 13.28 3.36 -8.35
C GLN A 99 12.95 4.19 -9.61
N ASP A 100 13.44 3.77 -10.79
CA ASP A 100 13.08 4.42 -12.06
C ASP A 100 11.59 4.21 -12.36
N TYR A 101 11.09 2.99 -12.19
CA TYR A 101 9.67 2.67 -12.37
C TYR A 101 8.78 3.50 -11.45
N MET A 102 9.13 3.60 -10.17
CA MET A 102 8.42 4.46 -9.22
C MET A 102 8.33 5.92 -9.74
N GLN A 103 9.45 6.48 -10.18
CA GLN A 103 9.49 7.86 -10.67
C GLN A 103 8.63 8.03 -11.94
N TRP A 104 8.67 7.05 -12.84
CA TRP A 104 7.85 7.08 -14.05
C TRP A 104 6.35 6.96 -13.73
N ILE A 105 5.96 6.09 -12.80
CA ILE A 105 4.58 5.98 -12.35
C ILE A 105 4.10 7.27 -11.70
N VAL A 106 4.89 7.88 -10.81
CA VAL A 106 4.54 9.17 -10.19
C VAL A 106 4.30 10.25 -11.25
N ARG A 107 5.23 10.37 -12.21
CA ARG A 107 5.09 11.29 -13.34
C ARG A 107 3.80 11.05 -14.13
N ASP A 108 3.59 9.82 -14.55
CA ASP A 108 2.52 9.45 -15.48
C ASP A 108 1.15 9.48 -14.82
N ALA A 109 1.06 9.01 -13.57
CA ALA A 109 -0.16 9.08 -12.79
C ALA A 109 -0.61 10.53 -12.56
N LYS A 110 0.31 11.41 -12.13
CA LYS A 110 0.00 12.83 -11.88
C LYS A 110 -0.24 13.62 -13.18
N ALA A 111 0.37 13.22 -14.29
CA ALA A 111 0.06 13.81 -15.59
C ALA A 111 -1.37 13.49 -16.06
N GLN A 112 -1.85 12.26 -15.82
CA GLN A 112 -3.22 11.85 -16.15
C GLN A 112 -4.26 12.36 -15.16
N ASN A 113 -3.94 12.36 -13.88
CA ASN A 113 -4.81 12.76 -12.79
C ASN A 113 -4.01 13.58 -11.76
N PRO A 114 -4.01 14.91 -11.86
CA PRO A 114 -3.27 15.75 -10.91
C PRO A 114 -3.72 15.62 -9.44
N ALA A 115 -4.91 15.08 -9.19
CA ALA A 115 -5.45 14.88 -7.84
C ALA A 115 -5.04 13.52 -7.24
N ILE A 116 -4.51 12.58 -8.04
CA ILE A 116 -4.15 11.24 -7.57
C ILE A 116 -3.06 11.31 -6.51
N LYS A 117 -3.19 10.48 -5.50
CA LYS A 117 -2.15 10.28 -4.50
C LYS A 117 -1.34 9.04 -4.83
N VAL A 118 -0.03 9.12 -4.71
CA VAL A 118 0.87 7.97 -4.88
C VAL A 118 1.59 7.72 -3.57
N CYS A 119 1.34 6.56 -2.97
CA CYS A 119 1.90 6.15 -1.69
C CYS A 119 2.89 5.00 -1.88
N LEU A 120 3.86 4.88 -0.97
CA LEU A 120 4.76 3.73 -0.92
C LEU A 120 4.31 2.76 0.16
N THR A 121 4.33 1.47 -0.16
CA THR A 121 3.99 0.39 0.78
C THR A 121 5.25 -0.24 1.35
N LEU A 122 5.33 -0.30 2.68
CA LEU A 122 6.41 -1.01 3.36
C LEU A 122 6.28 -2.51 3.13
N LEU A 123 7.39 -3.13 2.76
CA LEU A 123 7.52 -4.55 2.47
C LEU A 123 7.10 -5.40 3.66
N TYR A 124 6.31 -6.41 3.37
CA TYR A 124 6.19 -7.57 4.24
C TYR A 124 7.44 -8.45 4.05
N GLY A 125 8.14 -8.77 5.12
CA GLY A 125 9.33 -9.65 5.01
C GLY A 125 10.25 -9.57 6.21
N LYS A 126 10.99 -10.66 6.46
CA LYS A 126 11.78 -10.84 7.68
C LYS A 126 13.10 -10.07 7.71
N GLN A 127 13.46 -9.35 6.66
CA GLN A 127 14.80 -8.75 6.53
C GLN A 127 14.83 -7.24 6.76
N HIS A 128 13.68 -6.53 6.75
CA HIS A 128 13.62 -5.08 6.74
C HIS A 128 12.62 -4.55 7.76
N LEU A 129 12.85 -4.93 9.02
CA LEU A 129 11.89 -4.78 10.10
C LEU A 129 11.88 -3.37 10.67
N ILE A 130 10.73 -2.93 11.15
CA ILE A 130 10.59 -1.70 11.94
C ILE A 130 11.52 -1.73 13.16
N SER A 131 11.74 -2.91 13.76
CA SER A 131 12.63 -3.09 14.90
C SER A 131 14.07 -2.60 14.68
N GLN A 132 14.57 -2.65 13.43
CA GLN A 132 15.96 -2.25 13.13
C GLN A 132 16.21 -0.75 13.27
N ILE A 133 15.18 0.10 13.28
CA ILE A 133 15.36 1.54 13.49
C ILE A 133 15.81 1.89 14.92
N TYR A 134 15.68 0.93 15.85
CA TYR A 134 15.98 1.09 17.25
C TYR A 134 17.32 0.48 17.63
N PRO A 135 18.22 1.22 18.32
CA PRO A 135 19.45 0.66 18.88
C PRO A 135 19.19 -0.49 19.87
N ASP A 136 18.11 -0.37 20.65
CA ASP A 136 17.57 -1.43 21.50
C ASP A 136 16.11 -1.73 21.10
N PRO A 137 15.87 -2.77 20.28
CA PRO A 137 14.53 -3.12 19.84
C PRO A 137 13.56 -3.53 20.96
N ALA A 138 14.08 -3.96 22.13
CA ALA A 138 13.24 -4.28 23.28
C ALA A 138 12.69 -3.02 23.98
N ASN A 139 13.39 -1.90 23.84
CA ASN A 139 13.03 -0.61 24.42
C ASN A 139 13.03 0.47 23.34
N PRO A 140 12.03 0.50 22.47
CA PRO A 140 11.97 1.43 21.35
C PRO A 140 11.92 2.88 21.84
N ASP A 141 12.87 3.70 21.40
CA ASP A 141 13.02 5.08 21.84
C ASP A 141 12.40 6.07 20.85
N LYS A 142 11.91 7.18 21.40
CA LYS A 142 11.25 8.24 20.63
C LYS A 142 12.20 8.94 19.65
N ALA A 143 13.48 9.11 19.99
CA ALA A 143 14.43 9.84 19.16
C ALA A 143 14.71 9.09 17.85
N SER A 144 14.89 7.77 17.92
CA SER A 144 15.03 6.91 16.74
C SER A 144 13.78 6.94 15.86
N ALA A 145 12.58 6.85 16.45
CA ALA A 145 11.32 6.93 15.73
C ALA A 145 11.13 8.30 15.03
N GLU A 146 11.48 9.41 15.71
CA GLU A 146 11.42 10.76 15.14
C GLU A 146 12.43 10.97 14.01
N ALA A 147 13.63 10.42 14.13
CA ALA A 147 14.65 10.45 13.08
C ALA A 147 14.15 9.70 11.84
N PHE A 148 13.66 8.47 12.02
CA PHE A 148 13.05 7.69 10.93
C PHE A 148 11.89 8.44 10.28
N ALA A 149 10.96 8.98 11.06
CA ALA A 149 9.80 9.71 10.55
C ALA A 149 10.22 10.95 9.71
N ASN A 150 11.25 11.69 10.13
CA ASN A 150 11.81 12.79 9.35
C ASN A 150 12.39 12.31 8.02
N ASN A 151 13.09 11.18 8.05
CA ASN A 151 13.72 10.58 6.87
C ASN A 151 12.66 10.07 5.88
N VAL A 152 11.58 9.43 6.36
CA VAL A 152 10.44 9.02 5.53
C VAL A 152 9.81 10.22 4.82
N VAL A 153 9.49 11.29 5.55
CA VAL A 153 8.93 12.51 4.95
C VAL A 153 9.88 13.12 3.92
N THR A 154 11.18 13.13 4.20
CA THR A 154 12.21 13.63 3.27
C THR A 154 12.25 12.79 1.99
N TYR A 155 12.22 11.46 2.12
CA TYR A 155 12.19 10.53 0.99
C TYR A 155 10.95 10.74 0.12
N LEU A 156 9.76 10.76 0.74
CA LEU A 156 8.51 10.95 0.02
C LEU A 156 8.48 12.30 -0.72
N LYS A 157 8.90 13.38 -0.09
CA LYS A 157 9.01 14.71 -0.73
C LYS A 157 9.96 14.72 -1.91
N HIS A 158 11.11 14.07 -1.78
CA HIS A 158 12.12 14.03 -2.83
C HIS A 158 11.58 13.43 -4.12
N TYR A 159 10.78 12.38 -4.02
CA TYR A 159 10.18 11.69 -5.17
C TYR A 159 8.77 12.16 -5.54
N GLY A 160 8.26 13.20 -4.89
CA GLY A 160 6.92 13.73 -5.17
C GLY A 160 5.78 12.79 -4.81
N LEU A 161 6.00 11.96 -3.79
CA LEU A 161 5.04 10.99 -3.26
C LEU A 161 4.12 11.64 -2.23
N ASP A 162 2.94 11.05 -2.02
CA ASP A 162 1.86 11.66 -1.25
C ASP A 162 1.54 10.90 0.05
N GLY A 163 2.23 9.80 0.33
CA GLY A 163 1.95 9.06 1.55
C GLY A 163 2.74 7.77 1.73
N PHE A 164 2.49 7.16 2.86
CA PHE A 164 3.10 5.90 3.28
C PHE A 164 2.00 4.89 3.63
N ASN A 165 2.15 3.68 3.15
CA ASN A 165 1.26 2.55 3.39
C ASN A 165 2.03 1.44 4.10
N ILE A 166 1.36 0.66 4.92
CA ILE A 166 1.91 -0.58 5.51
C ILE A 166 1.04 -1.76 5.14
N ASP A 167 1.69 -2.83 4.66
CA ASP A 167 1.09 -4.14 4.48
C ASP A 167 1.28 -4.95 5.77
N TRP A 168 0.20 -5.06 6.58
CA TRP A 168 0.28 -5.60 7.94
C TRP A 168 -0.25 -7.03 8.01
N GLU A 169 0.65 -7.99 7.78
CA GLU A 169 0.31 -9.40 7.68
C GLU A 169 1.01 -10.27 8.73
N TRP A 170 0.36 -11.39 9.11
CA TRP A 170 0.99 -12.44 9.93
C TRP A 170 2.10 -13.14 9.14
N ASN A 171 3.07 -13.75 9.85
CA ASN A 171 4.31 -14.31 9.32
C ASN A 171 5.25 -13.31 8.65
N TYR A 172 4.91 -12.03 8.69
CA TYR A 172 5.67 -10.92 8.12
C TYR A 172 5.80 -9.78 9.13
N LEU A 173 5.49 -8.55 8.71
CA LEU A 173 5.71 -7.35 9.48
C LEU A 173 5.05 -7.36 10.88
N SER A 174 3.84 -7.93 11.00
CA SER A 174 3.13 -7.98 12.28
C SER A 174 3.77 -8.89 13.32
N ASP A 175 4.42 -9.97 12.89
CA ASP A 175 5.04 -10.93 13.82
C ASP A 175 6.41 -10.46 14.30
N ASP A 176 7.09 -9.70 13.46
CA ASP A 176 8.44 -9.20 13.70
C ASP A 176 8.46 -7.80 14.35
N THR A 177 7.29 -7.21 14.60
CA THR A 177 7.13 -5.89 15.21
C THR A 177 6.31 -6.00 16.49
N THR A 178 6.87 -5.59 17.62
CA THR A 178 6.11 -5.55 18.88
C THR A 178 5.11 -4.39 18.89
N GLN A 179 4.08 -4.48 19.73
CA GLN A 179 3.12 -3.38 19.90
C GLN A 179 3.79 -2.08 20.36
N ALA A 180 4.84 -2.16 21.20
CA ALA A 180 5.61 -1.00 21.63
C ALA A 180 6.36 -0.34 20.48
N GLN A 181 6.97 -1.13 19.58
CA GLN A 181 7.62 -0.62 18.39
C GLN A 181 6.61 0.01 17.42
N PHE A 182 5.47 -0.66 17.19
CA PHE A 182 4.37 -0.10 16.40
C PHE A 182 3.93 1.26 16.94
N LYS A 183 3.57 1.30 18.23
CA LYS A 183 3.16 2.54 18.91
C LYS A 183 4.19 3.65 18.77
N THR A 184 5.45 3.37 19.13
CA THR A 184 6.52 4.39 19.12
C THR A 184 6.79 4.92 17.71
N THR A 185 6.86 4.03 16.71
CA THR A 185 7.11 4.41 15.31
C THR A 185 5.97 5.25 14.74
N PHE A 186 4.73 4.77 14.82
CA PHE A 186 3.61 5.41 14.12
C PHE A 186 3.05 6.62 14.85
N SER A 187 3.22 6.72 16.18
CA SER A 187 2.96 7.97 16.91
C SER A 187 3.94 9.09 16.56
N ALA A 188 5.15 8.76 16.10
CA ALA A 188 6.10 9.75 15.58
C ALA A 188 5.85 10.07 14.09
N LEU A 189 5.54 9.05 13.29
CA LEU A 189 5.40 9.17 11.83
C LEU A 189 4.09 9.86 11.43
N GLY A 190 2.95 9.47 12.02
CA GLY A 190 1.64 9.98 11.62
C GLY A 190 1.52 11.51 11.68
N PRO A 191 1.85 12.17 12.80
CA PRO A 191 1.80 13.63 12.88
C PRO A 191 2.70 14.34 11.87
N LYS A 192 3.88 13.76 11.55
CA LYS A 192 4.81 14.35 10.58
C LYS A 192 4.31 14.22 9.14
N LEU A 193 3.73 13.07 8.77
CA LEU A 193 3.07 12.89 7.48
C LEU A 193 1.89 13.86 7.35
N LYS A 194 1.03 13.93 8.35
CA LYS A 194 -0.11 14.86 8.38
C LYS A 194 0.32 16.32 8.25
N ALA A 195 1.36 16.74 8.97
CA ALA A 195 1.93 18.09 8.86
C ALA A 195 2.50 18.38 7.46
N ALA A 196 2.93 17.34 6.75
CA ALA A 196 3.42 17.44 5.37
C ALA A 196 2.29 17.33 4.32
N GLY A 197 1.02 17.15 4.72
CA GLY A 197 -0.12 16.93 3.83
C GLY A 197 -0.10 15.55 3.16
N MET A 198 0.56 14.58 3.79
CA MET A 198 0.72 13.20 3.31
C MET A 198 -0.16 12.23 4.08
N LEU A 199 -0.51 11.12 3.44
CA LEU A 199 -1.34 10.06 3.99
C LEU A 199 -0.51 9.02 4.75
N LEU A 200 -1.11 8.43 5.79
CA LEU A 200 -0.68 7.18 6.41
C LEU A 200 -1.80 6.16 6.28
N THR A 201 -1.56 5.06 5.56
CA THR A 201 -2.58 4.05 5.28
C THR A 201 -2.10 2.65 5.63
N MET A 202 -3.02 1.69 5.73
CA MET A 202 -2.70 0.31 6.08
C MET A 202 -3.55 -0.68 5.29
N GLY A 203 -2.94 -1.80 4.88
CA GLY A 203 -3.61 -3.01 4.38
C GLY A 203 -3.47 -4.18 5.37
N PRO A 204 -4.32 -4.28 6.41
CA PRO A 204 -4.13 -5.29 7.43
C PRO A 204 -4.81 -6.62 7.08
N ALA A 205 -4.11 -7.73 7.32
CA ALA A 205 -4.67 -9.08 7.37
C ALA A 205 -4.82 -9.60 8.81
N THR A 206 -4.26 -8.89 9.80
CA THR A 206 -4.32 -9.24 11.22
C THR A 206 -4.30 -7.99 12.09
N LYS A 207 -4.87 -8.10 13.32
CA LYS A 207 -4.81 -7.06 14.35
C LYS A 207 -3.63 -7.23 15.32
N ASN A 208 -2.86 -8.32 15.20
CA ASN A 208 -1.78 -8.63 16.12
C ASN A 208 -0.77 -7.46 16.19
N HIS A 209 -0.37 -7.13 17.42
CA HIS A 209 0.60 -6.09 17.74
C HIS A 209 0.24 -4.65 17.33
N LEU A 210 -0.94 -4.41 16.78
CA LEU A 210 -1.43 -3.04 16.60
C LEU A 210 -1.66 -2.38 17.96
N ASP A 211 -1.47 -1.07 18.03
CA ASP A 211 -1.93 -0.24 19.14
C ASP A 211 -3.17 0.53 18.69
N PRO A 212 -4.36 0.24 19.25
CA PRO A 212 -5.61 0.83 18.75
C PRO A 212 -5.66 2.36 18.83
N GLU A 213 -5.08 2.95 19.87
CA GLU A 213 -5.01 4.39 20.01
C GLU A 213 -4.19 5.02 18.89
N THR A 214 -3.00 4.48 18.66
CA THR A 214 -2.11 4.93 17.57
C THR A 214 -2.77 4.79 16.19
N VAL A 215 -3.47 3.68 15.96
CA VAL A 215 -4.20 3.47 14.70
C VAL A 215 -5.31 4.51 14.54
N ASN A 216 -6.13 4.70 15.56
CA ASN A 216 -7.25 5.64 15.53
C ASN A 216 -6.85 7.11 15.33
N GLU A 217 -5.66 7.48 15.76
CA GLU A 217 -5.17 8.87 15.71
C GLU A 217 -4.42 9.20 14.42
N ASN A 218 -3.77 8.19 13.83
CA ASN A 218 -2.76 8.44 12.80
C ASN A 218 -3.07 7.86 11.44
N PHE A 219 -3.92 6.84 11.31
CA PHE A 219 -4.19 6.20 10.02
C PHE A 219 -5.41 6.80 9.33
N ASP A 220 -5.21 7.24 8.11
CA ASP A 220 -6.24 7.85 7.27
C ASP A 220 -7.15 6.80 6.60
N ILE A 221 -6.60 5.63 6.22
CA ILE A 221 -7.32 4.55 5.55
C ILE A 221 -6.82 3.19 6.05
N ILE A 222 -7.76 2.29 6.34
CA ILE A 222 -7.51 0.90 6.73
C ILE A 222 -8.26 0.02 5.73
N ALA A 223 -7.57 -0.48 4.72
CA ALA A 223 -8.13 -1.30 3.65
C ALA A 223 -7.95 -2.79 3.99
N PHE A 224 -9.00 -3.43 4.52
CA PHE A 224 -8.95 -4.83 4.93
C PHE A 224 -8.74 -5.77 3.74
N GLN A 225 -7.87 -6.76 3.89
CA GLN A 225 -7.64 -7.79 2.88
C GLN A 225 -8.79 -8.82 2.90
N MET A 226 -9.98 -8.42 2.40
CA MET A 226 -11.23 -9.19 2.51
C MET A 226 -11.24 -10.48 1.69
N TYR A 227 -10.21 -10.73 0.89
CA TYR A 227 -9.98 -11.97 0.17
C TYR A 227 -9.36 -13.07 1.06
N TYR A 228 -8.93 -12.74 2.27
CA TYR A 228 -8.58 -13.72 3.31
C TYR A 228 -9.77 -14.04 4.21
N SER A 229 -9.69 -15.18 4.93
CA SER A 229 -10.73 -15.62 5.90
C SER A 229 -10.54 -15.01 7.28
N THR A 230 -9.43 -14.32 7.51
CA THR A 230 -9.02 -13.72 8.79
C THR A 230 -8.90 -12.19 8.62
N GLY A 231 -8.77 -11.49 9.75
CA GLY A 231 -8.64 -10.03 9.71
C GLY A 231 -9.93 -9.32 9.36
N LEU A 232 -11.08 -9.84 9.83
CA LEU A 232 -12.39 -9.26 9.57
C LEU A 232 -12.56 -7.92 10.32
N PRO A 233 -13.26 -6.93 9.76
CA PRO A 233 -13.48 -5.62 10.38
C PRO A 233 -14.01 -5.67 11.82
N SER A 234 -14.89 -6.64 12.15
CA SER A 234 -15.38 -6.84 13.51
C SER A 234 -14.28 -7.16 14.52
N GLU A 235 -13.27 -7.93 14.13
CA GLU A 235 -12.15 -8.27 15.01
C GLU A 235 -11.34 -7.04 15.41
N PHE A 236 -11.24 -6.06 14.50
CA PHE A 236 -10.56 -4.79 14.74
C PHE A 236 -11.38 -3.87 15.62
N ILE A 237 -12.71 -3.83 15.43
CA ILE A 237 -13.62 -3.08 16.31
C ILE A 237 -13.59 -3.63 17.74
N ASP A 238 -13.67 -4.95 17.89
CA ASP A 238 -13.58 -5.63 19.20
C ASP A 238 -12.22 -5.36 19.86
N TYR A 239 -11.19 -5.11 19.08
CA TYR A 239 -9.85 -4.75 19.55
C TYR A 239 -9.73 -3.26 19.91
N GLY A 240 -10.72 -2.41 19.59
CA GLY A 240 -10.76 -1.00 19.91
C GLY A 240 -10.43 -0.04 18.76
N ILE A 241 -10.32 -0.55 17.53
CA ILE A 241 -10.08 0.28 16.34
C ILE A 241 -11.42 0.81 15.81
N LYS A 242 -11.51 2.12 15.62
CA LYS A 242 -12.74 2.79 15.15
C LYS A 242 -12.95 2.56 13.65
N PRO A 243 -14.21 2.37 13.20
CA PRO A 243 -14.50 2.08 11.80
C PRO A 243 -14.43 3.29 10.86
N ASP A 244 -14.12 4.48 11.38
CA ASP A 244 -14.13 5.74 10.62
C ASP A 244 -13.27 5.70 9.34
N ALA A 245 -12.13 5.00 9.39
CA ALA A 245 -11.15 4.89 8.32
C ALA A 245 -11.22 3.57 7.53
N PHE A 246 -12.27 2.76 7.72
CA PHE A 246 -12.36 1.43 7.11
C PHE A 246 -12.69 1.48 5.62
N ALA A 247 -11.98 0.67 4.84
CA ALA A 247 -12.17 0.45 3.41
C ALA A 247 -12.18 -1.04 3.09
N TYR A 248 -12.82 -1.41 1.99
CA TYR A 248 -12.85 -2.77 1.47
C TYR A 248 -11.57 -3.06 0.67
N GLY A 249 -10.89 -4.15 0.95
CA GLY A 249 -9.79 -4.64 0.11
C GLY A 249 -10.26 -5.76 -0.78
N ALA A 250 -10.29 -5.52 -2.08
CA ALA A 250 -10.63 -6.50 -3.11
C ALA A 250 -9.38 -7.11 -3.74
N LYS A 251 -9.52 -8.26 -4.42
CA LYS A 251 -8.46 -8.88 -5.20
C LYS A 251 -8.94 -9.13 -6.62
N PHE A 252 -8.22 -8.58 -7.61
CA PHE A 252 -8.46 -8.84 -9.03
C PHE A 252 -7.46 -9.80 -9.64
N GLU A 253 -6.35 -10.05 -8.97
CA GLU A 253 -5.35 -11.00 -9.45
C GLU A 253 -5.94 -12.40 -9.60
N ALA A 254 -5.95 -12.91 -10.83
CA ALA A 254 -6.51 -14.23 -11.16
C ALA A 254 -5.49 -15.35 -11.07
N ASN A 255 -4.18 -15.03 -11.03
CA ASN A 255 -3.12 -16.01 -11.17
C ASN A 255 -2.62 -16.57 -9.83
N GLY A 256 -2.63 -17.88 -9.76
CA GLY A 256 -1.67 -18.75 -9.07
C GLY A 256 -1.72 -18.84 -7.58
N SER A 257 -2.07 -17.85 -6.87
CA SER A 257 -2.39 -18.01 -5.49
C SER A 257 -3.88 -18.27 -5.39
N SER A 258 -4.25 -19.55 -5.37
CA SER A 258 -5.44 -19.88 -4.62
C SER A 258 -5.33 -19.09 -3.32
N SER A 259 -6.24 -18.16 -3.08
CA SER A 259 -6.46 -17.61 -1.75
C SER A 259 -6.43 -18.80 -0.80
N PRO A 260 -5.75 -18.72 0.35
CA PRO A 260 -5.69 -19.83 1.30
C PRO A 260 -7.05 -20.40 1.68
N ASP A 261 -8.12 -19.65 1.46
CA ASP A 261 -9.52 -20.02 1.72
C ASP A 261 -10.28 -20.43 0.45
N GLY A 262 -9.62 -20.63 -0.68
CA GLY A 262 -10.25 -21.00 -1.94
C GLY A 262 -11.09 -19.90 -2.58
N GLN A 263 -11.03 -18.66 -2.07
CA GLN A 263 -11.70 -17.54 -2.70
C GLN A 263 -10.86 -17.06 -3.89
N GLY A 264 -11.42 -17.24 -5.08
CA GLY A 264 -10.86 -16.72 -6.31
C GLY A 264 -10.85 -15.19 -6.34
N PHE A 265 -10.31 -14.64 -7.42
CA PHE A 265 -10.42 -13.22 -7.72
C PHE A 265 -11.89 -12.79 -7.85
N GLN A 266 -12.13 -11.51 -7.57
CA GLN A 266 -13.46 -10.89 -7.69
C GLN A 266 -13.60 -10.21 -9.06
N THR A 267 -14.85 -10.02 -9.50
CA THR A 267 -15.19 -9.02 -10.53
C THR A 267 -15.48 -7.67 -9.86
N ALA A 268 -15.55 -6.62 -10.66
CA ALA A 268 -15.92 -5.28 -10.18
C ALA A 268 -17.28 -5.27 -9.48
N ASP A 269 -18.28 -5.95 -10.06
CA ASP A 269 -19.63 -6.06 -9.47
C ASP A 269 -19.60 -6.80 -8.13
N GLN A 270 -18.85 -7.89 -8.04
CA GLN A 270 -18.70 -8.64 -6.78
C GLN A 270 -18.01 -7.82 -5.70
N ALA A 271 -16.93 -7.12 -6.05
CA ALA A 271 -16.21 -6.25 -5.11
C ALA A 271 -17.08 -5.08 -4.64
N HIS A 272 -17.82 -4.44 -5.56
CA HIS A 272 -18.74 -3.35 -5.24
C HIS A 272 -19.88 -3.82 -4.34
N ALA A 273 -20.55 -4.92 -4.68
CA ALA A 273 -21.62 -5.48 -3.86
C ALA A 273 -21.15 -5.86 -2.45
N ALA A 274 -19.97 -6.48 -2.34
CA ALA A 274 -19.38 -6.82 -1.05
C ALA A 274 -19.01 -5.57 -0.23
N MET A 275 -18.40 -4.57 -0.85
CA MET A 275 -18.09 -3.29 -0.22
C MET A 275 -19.35 -2.64 0.37
N GLN A 276 -20.45 -2.59 -0.40
CA GLN A 276 -21.74 -2.04 0.04
C GLN A 276 -22.35 -2.85 1.19
N ALA A 277 -22.24 -4.18 1.15
CA ALA A 277 -22.74 -5.05 2.22
C ALA A 277 -22.06 -4.79 3.58
N TYR A 278 -20.78 -4.37 3.56
CA TYR A 278 -20.06 -3.93 4.76
C TYR A 278 -20.34 -2.47 5.14
N GLY A 279 -21.06 -1.71 4.32
CA GLY A 279 -21.31 -0.28 4.54
C GLY A 279 -20.11 0.61 4.24
N PHE A 280 -19.11 0.11 3.51
CA PHE A 280 -17.95 0.88 3.09
C PHE A 280 -18.24 1.66 1.81
N LYS A 281 -17.54 2.80 1.65
CA LYS A 281 -17.59 3.65 0.45
C LYS A 281 -16.25 3.67 -0.29
N ALA A 282 -15.18 3.24 0.37
CA ALA A 282 -13.85 3.18 -0.20
C ALA A 282 -13.45 1.73 -0.46
N VAL A 283 -12.75 1.52 -1.56
CA VAL A 283 -12.19 0.21 -1.94
C VAL A 283 -10.75 0.35 -2.39
N THR A 284 -9.93 -0.64 -2.06
CA THR A 284 -8.56 -0.76 -2.54
C THR A 284 -8.35 -2.14 -3.14
N THR A 285 -7.77 -2.24 -4.33
CA THR A 285 -7.67 -3.49 -5.07
C THR A 285 -6.25 -4.00 -5.16
N TRP A 286 -6.03 -5.26 -4.86
CA TRP A 286 -4.84 -6.01 -5.18
C TRP A 286 -5.06 -6.73 -6.52
N ARG A 287 -4.31 -6.51 -7.53
CA ARG A 287 -3.38 -5.48 -7.99
C ARG A 287 -3.63 -5.20 -9.48
N LEU A 288 -2.88 -4.27 -10.12
CA LEU A 288 -3.16 -3.83 -11.50
C LEU A 288 -2.15 -4.33 -12.54
N ASN A 289 -1.12 -5.06 -12.14
CA ASN A 289 0.01 -5.37 -13.02
C ASN A 289 0.52 -6.82 -12.91
N SER A 290 -0.34 -7.78 -12.54
CA SER A 290 0.03 -9.20 -12.63
C SER A 290 0.06 -9.67 -14.09
N GLN A 291 0.37 -10.93 -14.31
CA GLN A 291 0.29 -11.53 -15.65
C GLN A 291 -1.11 -11.42 -16.29
N ASN A 292 -2.15 -11.14 -15.49
CA ASN A 292 -3.52 -10.91 -15.97
C ASN A 292 -3.93 -9.43 -15.92
N TYR A 293 -2.99 -8.52 -16.04
CA TYR A 293 -3.19 -7.07 -15.93
C TYR A 293 -4.29 -6.50 -16.82
N ILE A 294 -4.58 -7.13 -17.95
CA ILE A 294 -5.67 -6.70 -18.86
C ILE A 294 -7.01 -6.80 -18.13
N PHE A 295 -7.30 -7.96 -17.53
CA PHE A 295 -8.51 -8.16 -16.75
C PHE A 295 -8.53 -7.23 -15.52
N GLU A 296 -7.44 -7.18 -14.77
CA GLU A 296 -7.33 -6.38 -13.55
C GLU A 296 -7.64 -4.91 -13.79
N GLN A 297 -7.05 -4.33 -14.83
CA GLN A 297 -7.25 -2.93 -15.20
C GLN A 297 -8.66 -2.67 -15.75
N ASP A 298 -9.26 -3.61 -16.49
CA ASP A 298 -10.65 -3.50 -16.95
C ASP A 298 -11.63 -3.57 -15.76
N GLN A 299 -11.38 -4.46 -14.79
CA GLN A 299 -12.17 -4.51 -13.56
C GLN A 299 -12.00 -3.25 -12.70
N GLN A 300 -10.81 -2.66 -12.65
CA GLN A 300 -10.56 -1.41 -11.93
C GLN A 300 -11.36 -0.24 -12.52
N LEU A 301 -11.39 -0.12 -13.85
CA LEU A 301 -12.19 0.88 -14.54
C LEU A 301 -13.69 0.72 -14.26
N ALA A 302 -14.19 -0.52 -14.34
CA ALA A 302 -15.58 -0.84 -14.03
C ALA A 302 -15.92 -0.53 -12.56
N LEU A 303 -15.07 -0.97 -11.62
CA LEU A 303 -15.26 -0.73 -10.19
C LEU A 303 -15.30 0.78 -9.87
N SER A 304 -14.38 1.55 -10.43
CA SER A 304 -14.36 3.00 -10.25
C SER A 304 -15.64 3.67 -10.73
N SER A 305 -16.20 3.20 -11.86
CA SER A 305 -17.50 3.70 -12.35
C SER A 305 -18.63 3.39 -11.38
N LEU A 306 -18.68 2.16 -10.83
CA LEU A 306 -19.69 1.75 -9.85
C LEU A 306 -19.59 2.56 -8.56
N VAL A 307 -18.39 2.72 -8.01
CA VAL A 307 -18.14 3.45 -6.76
C VAL A 307 -18.51 4.93 -6.88
N ARG A 308 -18.32 5.55 -8.05
CA ARG A 308 -18.59 6.96 -8.27
C ARG A 308 -20.04 7.26 -8.69
N SER A 309 -20.79 6.23 -9.09
CA SER A 309 -22.22 6.38 -9.47
C SER A 309 -23.19 6.15 -8.32
N GLY A 310 -22.77 5.57 -7.22
CA GLY A 310 -23.58 5.30 -6.01
C GLY A 310 -23.32 6.31 -4.93
#